data_e160fbc03932d49fb12b305e82e97982
#
_entry.id   e160fbc03932d49fb12b305e82e97982
#
_cell.length_a   1.000
_cell.length_b   1.000
_cell.length_c   1.000
_cell.angle_alpha   90.00
_cell.angle_beta   90.00
_cell.angle_gamma   90.00
#
_symmetry.space_group_name_H-M   'P 1'
#
loop_
_entity.id
_entity.type
_entity.pdbx_description
1 polymer ?
#
loop_
_entity_poly.entity_id
_entity_poly.type
_entity_poly.pdbx_seq_one_letter_code
_entity_poly.pdbx_strand_id
1 'polypeptide(L)'
;MLSSPILTQQPIPVPQPDLQRNSPPMRPIHVAIISDGNGRWATSRGLPRSAGHRAGAQSARSVIEAAPRLGIHTLTLFALSAANWKRPPSEVSGILRILHEYLLTETSHCVDEGIRISIIGRRDRVPATLRQAIIDSEAATAHGTRLHLRLAVDYSARNAIYNAACRFYKATELSQESFSSVLAEARGGATDVDLLIRTGGEQRLSDFLLWECAFAEFVFLSKRWPDFTVRDLEAAVHEFNHRERTRGALPDAIAG
;
A
#
# COMPACT_ATOMS: atom_id res chain seq x y z
N MET A 1 41.58 -63.27 -28.34
CA MET A 1 40.92 -61.93 -28.42
C MET A 1 39.66 -61.98 -27.60
N LEU A 2 39.73 -61.44 -26.40
CA LEU A 2 38.60 -61.38 -25.47
C LEU A 2 38.03 -59.93 -25.46
N SER A 3 36.81 -59.79 -25.97
CA SER A 3 36.07 -58.53 -26.01
C SER A 3 35.46 -58.28 -24.65
N SER A 4 35.84 -57.16 -24.01
CA SER A 4 35.24 -56.70 -22.77
C SER A 4 33.87 -56.03 -23.04
N PRO A 5 32.85 -56.24 -22.21
CA PRO A 5 31.56 -55.59 -22.37
C PRO A 5 31.62 -54.11 -21.90
N ILE A 6 31.09 -53.24 -22.75
CA ILE A 6 30.88 -51.81 -22.46
C ILE A 6 29.72 -51.69 -21.46
N LEU A 7 30.03 -51.29 -20.23
CA LEU A 7 29.04 -50.91 -19.21
C LEU A 7 28.38 -49.59 -19.59
N THR A 8 27.14 -49.65 -20.05
CA THR A 8 26.26 -48.49 -20.25
C THR A 8 25.90 -47.92 -18.86
N GLN A 9 26.48 -46.78 -18.49
CA GLN A 9 26.08 -46.03 -17.30
C GLN A 9 24.69 -45.44 -17.55
N GLN A 10 23.72 -45.78 -16.71
CA GLN A 10 22.41 -45.13 -16.67
C GLN A 10 22.58 -43.67 -16.17
N PRO A 11 21.85 -42.70 -16.75
CA PRO A 11 21.93 -41.32 -16.29
C PRO A 11 21.38 -41.22 -14.88
N ILE A 12 22.14 -40.53 -14.01
CA ILE A 12 21.75 -40.21 -12.65
C ILE A 12 20.50 -39.31 -12.71
N PRO A 13 19.37 -39.66 -12.05
CA PRO A 13 18.19 -38.80 -12.05
C PRO A 13 18.51 -37.46 -11.37
N VAL A 14 18.37 -36.37 -12.12
CA VAL A 14 18.44 -34.99 -11.58
C VAL A 14 17.20 -34.78 -10.69
N PRO A 15 17.36 -34.47 -9.41
CA PRO A 15 16.22 -34.17 -8.54
C PRO A 15 15.48 -32.98 -9.13
N GLN A 16 14.21 -33.14 -9.47
CA GLN A 16 13.35 -32.00 -9.78
C GLN A 16 13.19 -31.17 -8.51
N PRO A 17 13.30 -29.84 -8.56
CA PRO A 17 13.06 -29.01 -7.40
C PRO A 17 11.58 -29.19 -6.98
N ASP A 18 11.40 -29.62 -5.74
CA ASP A 18 10.09 -29.80 -5.12
C ASP A 18 9.44 -28.42 -4.93
N LEU A 19 8.60 -28.00 -5.88
CA LEU A 19 7.90 -26.70 -5.89
C LEU A 19 6.77 -26.63 -4.85
N GLN A 20 6.63 -27.65 -4.01
CA GLN A 20 5.67 -27.70 -2.90
C GLN A 20 6.39 -27.66 -1.54
N ARG A 21 7.38 -26.79 -1.36
CA ARG A 21 7.81 -26.49 0.01
C ARG A 21 6.71 -25.66 0.65
N ASN A 22 6.11 -26.21 1.71
CA ASN A 22 5.30 -25.53 2.70
C ASN A 22 6.06 -24.28 3.20
N SER A 23 5.92 -23.16 2.51
CA SER A 23 6.32 -21.88 3.05
C SER A 23 5.46 -21.65 4.29
N PRO A 24 6.04 -21.29 5.45
CA PRO A 24 5.24 -20.95 6.62
C PRO A 24 4.19 -19.90 6.19
N PRO A 25 2.99 -19.91 6.76
CA PRO A 25 1.95 -18.96 6.41
C PRO A 25 2.55 -17.56 6.49
N MET A 26 2.57 -16.85 5.36
CA MET A 26 3.13 -15.51 5.29
C MET A 26 2.37 -14.63 6.28
N ARG A 27 3.09 -14.04 7.24
CA ARG A 27 2.49 -13.07 8.16
C ARG A 27 1.76 -11.99 7.36
N PRO A 28 0.52 -11.66 7.71
CA PRO A 28 -0.20 -10.55 7.07
C PRO A 28 0.65 -9.27 7.12
N ILE A 29 0.88 -8.63 5.98
CA ILE A 29 1.69 -7.42 5.90
C ILE A 29 0.84 -6.20 5.55
N HIS A 30 1.28 -5.04 6.04
CA HIS A 30 0.78 -3.72 5.66
C HIS A 30 1.74 -3.07 4.67
N VAL A 31 1.30 -2.89 3.43
CA VAL A 31 2.05 -2.17 2.39
C VAL A 31 1.47 -0.77 2.21
N ALA A 32 2.33 0.24 2.26
CA ALA A 32 1.97 1.63 1.96
C ALA A 32 2.65 2.08 0.66
N ILE A 33 1.91 2.76 -0.22
CA ILE A 33 2.44 3.20 -1.52
C ILE A 33 2.24 4.71 -1.71
N ILE A 34 3.35 5.41 -1.97
CA ILE A 34 3.34 6.79 -2.47
C ILE A 34 3.37 6.72 -4.00
N SER A 35 2.20 6.88 -4.61
CA SER A 35 1.95 6.80 -6.07
C SER A 35 2.42 8.06 -6.80
N ASP A 36 3.75 8.31 -6.81
CA ASP A 36 4.32 9.53 -7.40
C ASP A 36 4.68 9.37 -8.88
N GLY A 37 4.70 10.50 -9.58
CA GLY A 37 5.13 10.58 -10.98
C GLY A 37 4.01 10.73 -12.00
N ASN A 38 2.72 10.71 -11.62
CA ASN A 38 1.58 10.81 -12.55
C ASN A 38 1.68 12.01 -13.52
N GLY A 39 1.89 13.21 -12.98
CA GLY A 39 2.01 14.42 -13.79
C GLY A 39 3.22 14.38 -14.70
N ARG A 40 4.39 13.99 -14.20
CA ARG A 40 5.65 13.87 -14.96
C ARG A 40 5.52 12.81 -16.07
N TRP A 41 4.80 11.73 -15.80
CA TRP A 41 4.50 10.70 -16.80
C TRP A 41 3.73 11.25 -17.99
N ALA A 42 2.66 12.01 -17.72
CA ALA A 42 1.84 12.64 -18.76
C ALA A 42 2.63 13.69 -19.54
N THR A 43 3.28 14.63 -18.86
CA THR A 43 4.00 15.74 -19.52
C THR A 43 5.17 15.27 -20.38
N SER A 44 5.88 14.21 -20.00
CA SER A 44 6.93 13.61 -20.83
C SER A 44 6.40 12.93 -22.11
N ARG A 45 5.10 12.75 -22.24
CA ARG A 45 4.38 12.19 -23.40
C ARG A 45 3.56 13.24 -24.15
N GLY A 46 3.73 14.53 -23.83
CA GLY A 46 2.93 15.61 -24.41
C GLY A 46 1.46 15.61 -23.98
N LEU A 47 1.11 14.87 -22.92
CA LEU A 47 -0.27 14.74 -22.44
C LEU A 47 -0.54 15.69 -21.27
N PRO A 48 -1.80 16.11 -21.08
CA PRO A 48 -2.19 16.87 -19.92
C PRO A 48 -2.02 16.05 -18.64
N ARG A 49 -1.68 16.70 -17.52
CA ARG A 49 -1.43 16.02 -16.23
C ARG A 49 -2.59 15.12 -15.77
N SER A 50 -3.83 15.49 -16.12
CA SER A 50 -5.02 14.69 -15.84
C SER A 50 -5.01 13.30 -16.49
N ALA A 51 -4.38 13.16 -17.65
CA ALA A 51 -4.20 11.85 -18.29
C ALA A 51 -3.30 10.93 -17.45
N GLY A 52 -2.24 11.49 -16.84
CA GLY A 52 -1.38 10.73 -15.92
C GLY A 52 -2.13 10.26 -14.66
N HIS A 53 -3.01 11.10 -14.10
CA HIS A 53 -3.82 10.68 -12.95
C HIS A 53 -4.81 9.56 -13.30
N ARG A 54 -5.42 9.60 -14.49
CA ARG A 54 -6.27 8.50 -14.97
C ARG A 54 -5.49 7.20 -15.19
N ALA A 55 -4.33 7.28 -15.84
CA ALA A 55 -3.46 6.13 -16.02
C ALA A 55 -2.99 5.55 -14.66
N GLY A 56 -2.66 6.43 -13.70
CA GLY A 56 -2.31 6.02 -12.35
C GLY A 56 -3.46 5.35 -11.57
N ALA A 57 -4.71 5.73 -11.82
CA ALA A 57 -5.87 5.05 -11.25
C ALA A 57 -5.99 3.60 -11.78
N GLN A 58 -5.66 3.38 -13.05
CA GLN A 58 -5.62 2.02 -13.62
C GLN A 58 -4.52 1.16 -12.98
N SER A 59 -3.33 1.72 -12.77
CA SER A 59 -2.26 1.03 -12.04
C SER A 59 -2.67 0.70 -10.60
N ALA A 60 -3.38 1.63 -9.92
CA ALA A 60 -3.90 1.38 -8.58
C ALA A 60 -4.87 0.19 -8.55
N ARG A 61 -5.80 0.10 -9.52
CA ARG A 61 -6.74 -1.03 -9.64
C ARG A 61 -5.99 -2.36 -9.73
N SER A 62 -5.04 -2.48 -10.65
CA SER A 62 -4.25 -3.72 -10.82
C SER A 62 -3.48 -4.11 -9.54
N VAL A 63 -2.93 -3.12 -8.83
CA VAL A 63 -2.22 -3.32 -7.56
C VAL A 63 -3.19 -3.79 -6.46
N ILE A 64 -4.38 -3.19 -6.34
CA ILE A 64 -5.40 -3.57 -5.37
C ILE A 64 -5.86 -5.01 -5.59
N GLU A 65 -6.15 -5.39 -6.83
CA GLU A 65 -6.55 -6.75 -7.20
C GLU A 65 -5.46 -7.79 -6.91
N ALA A 66 -4.19 -7.42 -7.07
CA ALA A 66 -3.06 -8.32 -6.83
C ALA A 66 -2.69 -8.46 -5.34
N ALA A 67 -2.93 -7.44 -4.53
CA ALA A 67 -2.46 -7.33 -3.15
C ALA A 67 -2.77 -8.56 -2.27
N PRO A 68 -3.99 -9.12 -2.25
CA PRO A 68 -4.30 -10.28 -1.40
C PRO A 68 -3.47 -11.52 -1.74
N ARG A 69 -3.16 -11.73 -3.03
CA ARG A 69 -2.36 -12.88 -3.49
C ARG A 69 -0.91 -12.83 -3.04
N LEU A 70 -0.43 -11.63 -2.68
CA LEU A 70 0.93 -11.36 -2.22
C LEU A 70 1.03 -11.32 -0.69
N GLY A 71 -0.02 -11.74 0.04
CA GLY A 71 -0.05 -11.71 1.50
C GLY A 71 -0.23 -10.30 2.08
N ILE A 72 -0.60 -9.32 1.24
CA ILE A 72 -0.90 -7.96 1.68
C ILE A 72 -2.31 -7.96 2.26
N HIS A 73 -2.40 -7.78 3.58
CA HIS A 73 -3.67 -7.68 4.29
C HIS A 73 -4.17 -6.23 4.39
N THR A 74 -3.26 -5.29 4.48
CA THR A 74 -3.57 -3.86 4.46
C THR A 74 -2.76 -3.18 3.37
N LEU A 75 -3.45 -2.45 2.49
CA LEU A 75 -2.84 -1.63 1.44
C LEU A 75 -3.25 -0.18 1.63
N THR A 76 -2.27 0.71 1.87
CA THR A 76 -2.54 2.15 1.97
C THR A 76 -1.96 2.89 0.77
N LEU A 77 -2.82 3.55 -0.02
CA LEU A 77 -2.41 4.34 -1.19
C LEU A 77 -2.48 5.84 -0.89
N PHE A 78 -1.42 6.59 -1.20
CA PHE A 78 -1.39 8.05 -1.07
C PHE A 78 -2.00 8.71 -2.31
N ALA A 79 -3.30 8.96 -2.28
CA ALA A 79 -4.04 9.53 -3.41
C ALA A 79 -3.91 11.05 -3.49
N LEU A 80 -4.04 11.78 -2.36
CA LEU A 80 -3.94 13.24 -2.31
C LEU A 80 -3.39 13.69 -0.95
N SER A 81 -2.21 14.35 -0.95
CA SER A 81 -1.69 14.96 0.28
C SER A 81 -2.37 16.30 0.58
N ALA A 82 -2.39 16.70 1.86
CA ALA A 82 -2.85 18.03 2.26
C ALA A 82 -2.05 19.16 1.58
N ALA A 83 -0.77 18.94 1.27
CA ALA A 83 0.07 19.91 0.54
C ALA A 83 -0.33 20.05 -0.93
N ASN A 84 -0.99 19.05 -1.53
CA ASN A 84 -1.40 19.10 -2.94
C ASN A 84 -2.54 20.08 -3.21
N TRP A 85 -3.24 20.59 -2.20
CA TRP A 85 -4.22 21.67 -2.36
C TRP A 85 -3.61 22.98 -2.88
N LYS A 86 -2.28 23.12 -2.84
CA LYS A 86 -1.54 24.23 -3.46
C LYS A 86 -1.41 24.10 -4.99
N ARG A 87 -1.80 22.96 -5.55
CA ARG A 87 -1.81 22.74 -7.02
C ARG A 87 -2.95 23.51 -7.68
N PRO A 88 -2.92 23.68 -9.01
CA PRO A 88 -4.03 24.28 -9.75
C PRO A 88 -5.38 23.61 -9.37
N PRO A 89 -6.45 24.39 -9.12
CA PRO A 89 -7.73 23.84 -8.71
C PRO A 89 -8.30 22.79 -9.66
N SER A 90 -8.04 22.92 -10.95
CA SER A 90 -8.44 21.93 -11.96
C SER A 90 -7.77 20.58 -11.82
N GLU A 91 -6.49 20.55 -11.37
CA GLU A 91 -5.78 19.29 -11.08
C GLU A 91 -6.37 18.61 -9.83
N VAL A 92 -6.56 19.37 -8.74
CA VAL A 92 -7.15 18.84 -7.49
C VAL A 92 -8.56 18.31 -7.74
N SER A 93 -9.42 19.09 -8.40
CA SER A 93 -10.78 18.66 -8.76
C SER A 93 -10.78 17.42 -9.65
N GLY A 94 -9.79 17.31 -10.56
CA GLY A 94 -9.60 16.13 -11.40
C GLY A 94 -9.30 14.87 -10.61
N ILE A 95 -8.42 14.96 -9.61
CA ILE A 95 -8.06 13.84 -8.71
C ILE A 95 -9.27 13.42 -7.88
N LEU A 96 -10.00 14.39 -7.28
CA LEU A 96 -11.18 14.10 -6.47
C LEU A 96 -12.31 13.47 -7.30
N ARG A 97 -12.45 13.87 -8.58
CA ARG A 97 -13.41 13.26 -9.50
C ARG A 97 -13.03 11.81 -9.82
N ILE A 98 -11.75 11.51 -10.08
CA ILE A 98 -11.30 10.13 -10.31
C ILE A 98 -11.61 9.25 -9.10
N LEU A 99 -11.35 9.75 -7.87
CA LEU A 99 -11.72 9.04 -6.66
C LEU A 99 -13.24 8.81 -6.55
N HIS A 100 -14.04 9.83 -6.86
CA HIS A 100 -15.50 9.71 -6.83
C HIS A 100 -15.99 8.65 -7.83
N GLU A 101 -15.50 8.70 -9.07
CA GLU A 101 -15.79 7.69 -10.09
C GLU A 101 -15.41 6.29 -9.62
N TYR A 102 -14.20 6.12 -9.04
CA TYR A 102 -13.77 4.84 -8.49
C TYR A 102 -14.71 4.29 -7.42
N LEU A 103 -15.12 5.11 -6.45
CA LEU A 103 -16.02 4.65 -5.39
C LEU A 103 -17.39 4.24 -5.94
N LEU A 104 -17.93 4.98 -6.93
CA LEU A 104 -19.22 4.64 -7.55
C LEU A 104 -19.16 3.36 -8.37
N THR A 105 -18.03 3.06 -9.03
CA THR A 105 -17.94 1.92 -9.95
C THR A 105 -17.41 0.66 -9.28
N GLU A 106 -16.51 0.78 -8.27
CA GLU A 106 -15.79 -0.35 -7.72
C GLU A 106 -16.34 -0.85 -6.38
N THR A 107 -17.23 -0.11 -5.71
CA THR A 107 -17.73 -0.52 -4.39
C THR A 107 -18.37 -1.90 -4.41
N SER A 108 -19.22 -2.22 -5.38
CA SER A 108 -19.84 -3.56 -5.49
C SER A 108 -18.78 -4.64 -5.68
N HIS A 109 -17.82 -4.43 -6.57
CA HIS A 109 -16.70 -5.35 -6.77
C HIS A 109 -15.88 -5.55 -5.49
N CYS A 110 -15.63 -4.47 -4.73
CA CYS A 110 -14.94 -4.58 -3.45
C CYS A 110 -15.72 -5.41 -2.42
N VAL A 111 -17.05 -5.29 -2.38
CA VAL A 111 -17.91 -6.14 -1.54
C VAL A 111 -17.75 -7.61 -1.94
N ASP A 112 -17.88 -7.93 -3.23
CA ASP A 112 -17.81 -9.31 -3.77
C ASP A 112 -16.43 -9.93 -3.50
N GLU A 113 -15.36 -9.14 -3.59
CA GLU A 113 -13.97 -9.57 -3.34
C GLU A 113 -13.56 -9.51 -1.86
N GLY A 114 -14.45 -9.15 -0.95
CA GLY A 114 -14.13 -9.05 0.47
C GLY A 114 -13.10 -7.97 0.81
N ILE A 115 -13.07 -6.88 0.04
CA ILE A 115 -12.18 -5.73 0.24
C ILE A 115 -12.91 -4.68 1.08
N ARG A 116 -12.37 -4.34 2.25
CA ARG A 116 -12.85 -3.23 3.06
C ARG A 116 -12.19 -1.93 2.63
N ILE A 117 -12.98 -0.91 2.29
CA ILE A 117 -12.49 0.42 1.95
C ILE A 117 -12.51 1.33 3.18
N SER A 118 -11.46 2.13 3.37
CA SER A 118 -11.41 3.23 4.33
C SER A 118 -10.72 4.44 3.70
N ILE A 119 -11.32 5.62 3.85
CA ILE A 119 -10.71 6.87 3.43
C ILE A 119 -10.13 7.58 4.65
N ILE A 120 -8.81 7.76 4.67
CA ILE A 120 -8.10 8.46 5.74
C ILE A 120 -7.69 9.88 5.32
N GLY A 121 -7.75 10.83 6.26
CA GLY A 121 -7.46 12.25 6.03
C GLY A 121 -8.67 13.13 6.33
N ARG A 122 -8.59 14.38 5.90
CA ARG A 122 -9.66 15.38 6.14
C ARG A 122 -10.81 15.19 5.18
N ARG A 123 -12.03 15.38 5.68
CA ARG A 123 -13.27 15.26 4.88
C ARG A 123 -14.02 16.57 4.72
N ASP A 124 -13.63 17.60 5.46
CA ASP A 124 -14.32 18.90 5.49
C ASP A 124 -14.14 19.71 4.20
N ARG A 125 -13.01 19.54 3.49
CA ARG A 125 -12.73 20.20 2.21
C ARG A 125 -13.18 19.40 0.98
N VAL A 126 -13.61 18.16 1.19
CA VAL A 126 -14.04 17.27 0.12
C VAL A 126 -15.45 17.65 -0.34
N PRO A 127 -15.76 17.67 -1.65
CA PRO A 127 -17.11 17.94 -2.16
C PRO A 127 -18.17 17.04 -1.51
N ALA A 128 -19.37 17.59 -1.29
CA ALA A 128 -20.45 16.87 -0.59
C ALA A 128 -20.82 15.54 -1.27
N THR A 129 -20.85 15.50 -2.61
CA THR A 129 -21.13 14.28 -3.38
C THR A 129 -20.08 13.20 -3.17
N LEU A 130 -18.79 13.58 -3.19
CA LEU A 130 -17.72 12.62 -2.90
C LEU A 130 -17.74 12.17 -1.42
N ARG A 131 -18.06 13.07 -0.49
CA ARG A 131 -18.20 12.72 0.93
C ARG A 131 -19.31 11.69 1.15
N GLN A 132 -20.44 11.82 0.47
CA GLN A 132 -21.50 10.83 0.54
C GLN A 132 -21.04 9.49 -0.06
N ALA A 133 -20.42 9.48 -1.24
CA ALA A 133 -19.88 8.27 -1.84
C ALA A 133 -18.85 7.56 -0.94
N ILE A 134 -18.03 8.31 -0.19
CA ILE A 134 -17.11 7.77 0.80
C ILE A 134 -17.88 7.03 1.92
N ILE A 135 -18.89 7.67 2.50
CA ILE A 135 -19.70 7.10 3.59
C ILE A 135 -20.39 5.81 3.10
N ASP A 136 -21.01 5.84 1.93
CA ASP A 136 -21.72 4.71 1.37
C ASP A 136 -20.78 3.54 1.06
N SER A 137 -19.60 3.82 0.48
CA SER A 137 -18.61 2.79 0.16
C SER A 137 -18.00 2.17 1.42
N GLU A 138 -17.65 2.97 2.43
CA GLU A 138 -17.14 2.48 3.71
C GLU A 138 -18.18 1.59 4.42
N ALA A 139 -19.45 2.00 4.42
CA ALA A 139 -20.55 1.22 5.01
C ALA A 139 -20.79 -0.10 4.26
N ALA A 140 -20.88 -0.06 2.93
CA ALA A 140 -21.11 -1.24 2.10
C ALA A 140 -19.98 -2.29 2.24
N THR A 141 -18.73 -1.85 2.35
CA THR A 141 -17.55 -2.72 2.40
C THR A 141 -17.07 -3.06 3.81
N ALA A 142 -17.79 -2.63 4.86
CA ALA A 142 -17.36 -2.74 6.27
C ALA A 142 -17.00 -4.16 6.72
N HIS A 143 -17.63 -5.18 6.15
CA HIS A 143 -17.44 -6.59 6.50
C HIS A 143 -16.33 -7.30 5.69
N GLY A 144 -15.66 -6.59 4.77
CA GLY A 144 -14.54 -7.15 4.00
C GLY A 144 -13.36 -7.51 4.90
N THR A 145 -12.84 -8.73 4.73
CA THR A 145 -11.75 -9.27 5.56
C THR A 145 -10.53 -9.71 4.76
N ARG A 146 -10.65 -9.78 3.43
CA ARG A 146 -9.58 -10.25 2.55
C ARG A 146 -8.49 -9.20 2.34
N LEU A 147 -8.87 -7.93 2.22
CA LEU A 147 -7.97 -6.80 2.09
C LEU A 147 -8.56 -5.56 2.78
N HIS A 148 -7.79 -4.87 3.57
CA HIS A 148 -8.11 -3.52 4.02
C HIS A 148 -7.46 -2.49 3.10
N LEU A 149 -8.22 -1.96 2.14
CA LEU A 149 -7.80 -0.87 1.27
C LEU A 149 -8.00 0.47 1.95
N ARG A 150 -6.93 1.23 2.13
CA ARG A 150 -6.95 2.56 2.73
C ARG A 150 -6.49 3.58 1.70
N LEU A 151 -7.32 4.56 1.40
CA LEU A 151 -6.98 5.65 0.49
C LEU A 151 -6.75 6.94 1.29
N ALA A 152 -5.52 7.44 1.27
CA ALA A 152 -5.16 8.67 1.95
C ALA A 152 -5.49 9.88 1.07
N VAL A 153 -6.52 10.63 1.48
CA VAL A 153 -7.10 11.77 0.73
C VAL A 153 -7.08 13.00 1.62
N ASP A 154 -6.55 14.10 1.11
CA ASP A 154 -6.32 15.31 1.92
C ASP A 154 -5.59 14.98 3.23
N TYR A 155 -4.59 14.09 3.12
CA TYR A 155 -3.93 13.49 4.26
C TYR A 155 -2.62 14.22 4.60
N SER A 156 -2.36 14.34 5.91
CA SER A 156 -1.12 14.79 6.51
C SER A 156 -0.89 14.02 7.81
N ALA A 157 0.23 13.31 7.93
CA ALA A 157 0.58 12.59 9.15
C ALA A 157 0.79 13.55 10.33
N ARG A 158 1.40 14.72 10.10
CA ARG A 158 1.57 15.75 11.14
C ARG A 158 0.24 16.20 11.69
N ASN A 159 -0.76 16.48 10.84
CA ASN A 159 -2.10 16.84 11.28
C ASN A 159 -2.78 15.68 12.02
N ALA A 160 -2.60 14.46 11.58
CA ALA A 160 -3.16 13.28 12.25
C ALA A 160 -2.58 13.12 13.65
N ILE A 161 -1.26 13.23 13.80
CA ILE A 161 -0.56 13.18 15.10
C ILE A 161 -1.01 14.32 16.01
N TYR A 162 -1.05 15.56 15.50
CA TYR A 162 -1.51 16.71 16.26
C TYR A 162 -2.94 16.54 16.78
N ASN A 163 -3.86 16.12 15.91
CA ASN A 163 -5.26 15.90 16.28
C ASN A 163 -5.41 14.74 17.28
N ALA A 164 -4.63 13.68 17.13
CA ALA A 164 -4.59 12.59 18.10
C ALA A 164 -4.08 13.08 19.45
N ALA A 165 -3.01 13.87 19.49
CA ALA A 165 -2.49 14.44 20.73
C ALA A 165 -3.52 15.36 21.45
N CYS A 166 -4.25 16.19 20.69
CA CYS A 166 -5.35 17.02 21.25
C CYS A 166 -6.50 16.18 21.83
N ARG A 167 -6.80 15.03 21.24
CA ARG A 167 -7.82 14.10 21.77
C ARG A 167 -7.28 13.31 22.96
N PHE A 168 -6.04 12.86 22.87
CA PHE A 168 -5.36 12.08 23.89
C PHE A 168 -5.17 12.84 25.21
N TYR A 169 -4.98 14.16 25.17
CA TYR A 169 -4.91 14.99 26.37
C TYR A 169 -6.13 14.85 27.31
N LYS A 170 -7.27 14.39 26.77
CA LYS A 170 -8.51 14.13 27.52
C LYS A 170 -8.67 12.67 27.96
N ALA A 171 -7.69 11.81 27.64
CA ALA A 171 -7.75 10.39 27.99
C ALA A 171 -7.44 10.18 29.48
N THR A 172 -8.03 9.13 30.05
CA THR A 172 -7.81 8.77 31.47
C THR A 172 -6.50 8.01 31.67
N GLU A 173 -5.97 7.39 30.64
CA GLU A 173 -4.73 6.62 30.66
C GLU A 173 -3.76 7.14 29.59
N LEU A 174 -2.55 7.52 30.02
CA LEU A 174 -1.53 8.14 29.18
C LEU A 174 -0.36 7.16 28.98
N SER A 175 -0.44 6.34 27.92
CA SER A 175 0.66 5.47 27.50
C SER A 175 0.91 5.62 25.99
N GLN A 176 2.03 5.09 25.48
CA GLN A 176 2.31 5.07 24.06
C GLN A 176 1.28 4.21 23.30
N GLU A 177 0.83 3.12 23.92
CA GLU A 177 -0.15 2.20 23.37
C GLU A 177 -1.52 2.88 23.25
N SER A 178 -1.97 3.57 24.28
CA SER A 178 -3.25 4.31 24.26
C SER A 178 -3.19 5.48 23.27
N PHE A 179 -2.06 6.18 23.14
CA PHE A 179 -1.86 7.18 22.08
C PHE A 179 -1.91 6.57 20.68
N SER A 180 -1.22 5.45 20.48
CA SER A 180 -1.23 4.72 19.21
C SER A 180 -2.64 4.27 18.83
N SER A 181 -3.46 3.84 19.81
CA SER A 181 -4.86 3.47 19.61
C SER A 181 -5.71 4.66 19.18
N VAL A 182 -5.60 5.82 19.86
CA VAL A 182 -6.29 7.05 19.48
C VAL A 182 -5.90 7.50 18.08
N LEU A 183 -4.63 7.36 17.74
CA LEU A 183 -4.12 7.69 16.41
C LEU A 183 -4.60 6.69 15.35
N ALA A 184 -4.68 5.40 15.67
CA ALA A 184 -5.20 4.34 14.78
C ALA A 184 -6.70 4.48 14.53
N GLU A 185 -7.51 4.76 15.58
CA GLU A 185 -8.95 5.03 15.45
C GLU A 185 -9.24 6.17 14.47
N ALA A 186 -8.50 7.27 14.60
CA ALA A 186 -8.62 8.41 13.70
C ALA A 186 -8.27 8.09 12.23
N ARG A 187 -7.70 6.91 11.99
CA ARG A 187 -7.17 6.47 10.70
C ARG A 187 -7.70 5.10 10.23
N GLY A 188 -8.86 4.67 10.75
CA GLY A 188 -9.51 3.44 10.30
C GLY A 188 -8.89 2.13 10.83
N GLY A 189 -8.18 2.18 11.97
CA GLY A 189 -7.74 0.98 12.70
C GLY A 189 -6.58 0.20 12.08
N ALA A 190 -5.64 0.86 11.39
CA ALA A 190 -4.50 0.18 10.80
C ALA A 190 -3.31 0.05 11.75
N THR A 191 -2.59 -1.05 11.58
CA THR A 191 -1.30 -1.35 12.21
C THR A 191 -0.15 -0.57 11.58
N ASP A 192 1.06 -0.73 12.14
CA ASP A 192 2.30 -0.23 11.56
C ASP A 192 2.49 -0.70 10.11
N VAL A 193 3.20 0.11 9.33
CA VAL A 193 3.59 -0.23 7.96
C VAL A 193 4.79 -1.17 8.00
N ASP A 194 4.71 -2.27 7.29
CA ASP A 194 5.82 -3.19 7.11
C ASP A 194 6.71 -2.77 5.94
N LEU A 195 6.11 -2.39 4.82
CA LEU A 195 6.80 -1.98 3.60
C LEU A 195 6.19 -0.71 3.03
N LEU A 196 7.03 0.32 2.83
CA LEU A 196 6.65 1.51 2.09
C LEU A 196 7.34 1.53 0.73
N ILE A 197 6.55 1.64 -0.33
CA ILE A 197 7.02 1.76 -1.71
C ILE A 197 6.77 3.20 -2.17
N ARG A 198 7.77 3.84 -2.77
CA ARG A 198 7.58 5.13 -3.45
C ARG A 198 8.08 5.07 -4.86
N THR A 199 7.21 5.42 -5.81
CA THR A 199 7.53 5.56 -7.23
C THR A 199 7.97 6.99 -7.59
N GLY A 200 8.50 7.19 -8.80
CA GLY A 200 8.81 8.52 -9.34
C GLY A 200 10.18 9.09 -8.97
N GLY A 201 11.07 8.30 -8.33
CA GLY A 201 12.47 8.65 -8.10
C GLY A 201 12.74 9.51 -6.87
N GLU A 202 11.73 9.93 -6.12
CA GLU A 202 11.88 10.69 -4.90
C GLU A 202 12.09 9.77 -3.68
N GLN A 203 12.99 10.17 -2.76
CA GLN A 203 13.37 9.37 -1.58
C GLN A 203 13.02 10.09 -0.28
N ARG A 204 11.73 10.30 -0.03
CA ARG A 204 11.19 10.94 1.17
C ARG A 204 9.74 10.51 1.42
N LEU A 205 9.24 10.65 2.64
CA LEU A 205 7.88 10.27 3.05
C LEU A 205 6.81 11.30 2.67
N SER A 206 7.18 12.55 2.49
CA SER A 206 6.26 13.66 2.13
C SER A 206 5.05 13.76 3.05
N ASP A 207 5.27 13.64 4.36
CA ASP A 207 4.24 13.70 5.39
C ASP A 207 3.19 12.57 5.30
N PHE A 208 3.63 11.38 4.85
CA PHE A 208 2.79 10.19 4.74
C PHE A 208 3.14 9.18 5.84
N LEU A 209 2.16 8.75 6.62
CA LEU A 209 2.19 7.69 7.63
C LEU A 209 3.45 7.72 8.53
N LEU A 210 3.87 8.91 9.04
CA LEU A 210 5.13 9.09 9.77
C LEU A 210 5.23 8.19 11.00
N TRP A 211 4.14 8.03 11.75
CA TRP A 211 4.11 7.20 12.96
C TRP A 211 4.17 5.72 12.61
N GLU A 212 3.38 5.30 11.65
CA GLU A 212 3.26 3.90 11.24
C GLU A 212 4.50 3.40 10.48
N CYS A 213 5.28 4.31 9.90
CA CYS A 213 6.50 3.97 9.18
C CYS A 213 7.76 3.94 10.05
N ALA A 214 7.62 4.05 11.39
CA ALA A 214 8.77 4.10 12.30
C ALA A 214 9.73 2.90 12.14
N PHE A 215 9.21 1.72 11.80
CA PHE A 215 9.97 0.49 11.58
C PHE A 215 9.73 -0.12 10.20
N ALA A 216 9.19 0.67 9.26
CA ALA A 216 8.92 0.20 7.91
C ALA A 216 10.21 0.02 7.10
N GLU A 217 10.24 -1.01 6.27
CA GLU A 217 11.22 -1.11 5.20
C GLU A 217 10.84 -0.21 4.02
N PHE A 218 11.83 0.37 3.35
CA PHE A 218 11.58 1.28 2.23
C PHE A 218 12.09 0.72 0.91
N VAL A 219 11.27 0.87 -0.14
CA VAL A 219 11.64 0.61 -1.54
C VAL A 219 11.35 1.87 -2.36
N PHE A 220 12.41 2.48 -2.90
CA PHE A 220 12.32 3.66 -3.75
C PHE A 220 12.60 3.30 -5.20
N LEU A 221 11.65 3.62 -6.10
CA LEU A 221 11.72 3.27 -7.51
C LEU A 221 11.75 4.52 -8.38
N SER A 222 12.63 4.55 -9.38
CA SER A 222 12.67 5.61 -10.40
C SER A 222 11.48 5.55 -11.35
N LYS A 223 10.87 4.37 -11.52
CA LYS A 223 9.67 4.14 -12.33
C LYS A 223 8.52 5.03 -11.85
N ARG A 224 7.81 5.69 -12.77
CA ARG A 224 6.65 6.52 -12.46
C ARG A 224 5.42 5.67 -12.21
N TRP A 225 4.50 6.15 -11.36
CA TRP A 225 3.33 5.37 -10.94
C TRP A 225 2.49 4.77 -12.08
N PRO A 226 2.16 5.50 -13.19
CA PRO A 226 1.40 4.87 -14.28
C PRO A 226 2.10 3.71 -14.98
N ASP A 227 3.42 3.60 -14.87
CA ASP A 227 4.21 2.49 -15.43
C ASP A 227 4.47 1.38 -14.38
N PHE A 228 4.04 1.56 -13.13
CA PHE A 228 4.17 0.58 -12.06
C PHE A 228 3.19 -0.58 -12.27
N THR A 229 3.70 -1.79 -12.24
CA THR A 229 2.96 -3.01 -12.55
C THR A 229 2.85 -3.94 -11.35
N VAL A 230 2.00 -4.97 -11.47
CA VAL A 230 1.91 -6.06 -10.48
C VAL A 230 3.28 -6.73 -10.28
N ARG A 231 4.07 -6.92 -11.34
CA ARG A 231 5.42 -7.50 -11.22
C ARG A 231 6.37 -6.64 -10.37
N ASP A 232 6.24 -5.33 -10.44
CA ASP A 232 7.03 -4.42 -9.59
C ASP A 232 6.62 -4.54 -8.12
N LEU A 233 5.32 -4.71 -7.85
CA LEU A 233 4.81 -4.98 -6.50
C LEU A 233 5.31 -6.34 -6.00
N GLU A 234 5.22 -7.38 -6.79
CA GLU A 234 5.74 -8.73 -6.49
C GLU A 234 7.24 -8.68 -6.15
N ALA A 235 8.03 -7.97 -6.96
CA ALA A 235 9.47 -7.80 -6.74
C ALA A 235 9.76 -7.08 -5.41
N ALA A 236 9.02 -6.00 -5.10
CA ALA A 236 9.19 -5.26 -3.85
C ALA A 236 8.81 -6.09 -2.61
N VAL A 237 7.72 -6.86 -2.68
CA VAL A 237 7.30 -7.76 -1.59
C VAL A 237 8.29 -8.92 -1.44
N HIS A 238 8.80 -9.46 -2.56
CA HIS A 238 9.82 -10.50 -2.51
C HIS A 238 11.11 -9.98 -1.87
N GLU A 239 11.61 -8.82 -2.27
CA GLU A 239 12.78 -8.18 -1.66
C GLU A 239 12.56 -7.97 -0.15
N PHE A 240 11.40 -7.42 0.25
CA PHE A 240 11.05 -7.23 1.65
C PHE A 240 11.10 -8.53 2.45
N ASN A 241 10.60 -9.64 1.91
CA ASN A 241 10.58 -10.94 2.60
C ASN A 241 11.97 -11.56 2.78
N HIS A 242 12.97 -11.12 1.99
CA HIS A 242 14.34 -11.61 2.07
C HIS A 242 15.28 -10.70 2.89
N ARG A 243 14.80 -9.55 3.35
CA ARG A 243 15.58 -8.67 4.23
C ARG A 243 15.61 -9.23 5.65
N GLU A 244 16.80 -9.27 6.25
CA GLU A 244 16.95 -9.50 7.68
C GLU A 244 16.43 -8.28 8.46
N ARG A 245 15.47 -8.52 9.37
CA ARG A 245 14.83 -7.48 10.16
C ARG A 245 15.08 -7.70 11.63
N THR A 246 16.12 -7.07 12.14
CA THR A 246 16.52 -7.20 13.55
C THR A 246 15.66 -6.36 14.50
N ARG A 247 15.04 -5.26 14.02
CA ARG A 247 14.28 -4.29 14.84
C ARG A 247 15.03 -3.85 16.10
N GLY A 248 16.36 -3.76 16.03
CA GLY A 248 17.21 -3.42 17.15
C GLY A 248 17.62 -4.59 18.05
N ALA A 249 17.19 -5.82 17.79
CA ALA A 249 17.68 -7.01 18.47
C ALA A 249 18.97 -7.52 17.84
N LEU A 250 19.81 -8.19 18.63
CA LEU A 250 20.97 -8.91 18.10
C LEU A 250 20.50 -10.16 17.33
N PRO A 251 21.18 -10.56 16.23
CA PRO A 251 20.80 -11.73 15.42
C PRO A 251 20.62 -13.02 16.23
N ASP A 252 21.39 -13.23 17.28
CA ASP A 252 21.37 -14.43 18.10
C ASP A 252 20.17 -14.51 19.09
N ALA A 253 19.41 -13.41 19.26
CA ALA A 253 18.26 -13.36 20.15
C ALA A 253 16.94 -13.81 19.48
N ILE A 254 16.95 -14.09 18.18
CA ILE A 254 15.77 -14.47 17.38
C ILE A 254 15.66 -16.00 17.24
N ALA A 255 16.69 -16.76 17.66
CA ALA A 255 16.78 -18.23 17.53
C ALA A 255 16.36 -19.00 18.80
N GLY A 256 15.68 -18.36 19.77
CA GLY A 256 15.20 -18.97 21.00
C GLY A 256 13.69 -19.15 21.05
#